data_b04cb17d721fd78adecfc6da01fdaa19
#
_entry.id   b04cb17d721fd78adecfc6da01fdaa19
#
_cell.length_a   1.000
_cell.length_b   1.000
_cell.length_c   1.000
_cell.angle_alpha   90.00
_cell.angle_beta   90.00
_cell.angle_gamma   90.00
#
_symmetry.space_group_name_H-M   'P 1'
#
loop_
_entity.id
_entity.type
_entity.pdbx_description
1 polymer ?
#
loop_
_entity_poly.entity_id
_entity_poly.type
_entity_poly.pdbx_seq_one_letter_code
_entity_poly.pdbx_strand_id
1 'polypeptide(L)'
;RTGPPYSFLEIKNNNLIQFEDDYSKGVYIYKSITPFLTLETSKSLSETVKDKDITGKVIPSIKIDRSFVADGGWYTICLPFSLTEDDIKKQFKGAEFQGFDGVEQQDKTINLKFKKVTTTKAGKPYLIKPIKDITAADLTFINKQIEQTTPVDVSYMLESDANKTFTFKGVFSPFTADSEELADKNIKFLSGEKGLDLVSPNGTGTMKCYRAYFVFPGKKGIVETEAKITNHDEATAVQPVKRQEAETEHVVFSISGQKMGKVKNASQLPKGVYIINKKRIMVK
;
A
#
# COMPACT_ATOMS: atom_id res chain seq x y z
N ARG A 1 -42.37 37.02 -17.43
CA ARG A 1 -41.30 36.99 -16.37
C ARG A 1 -40.35 35.88 -16.74
N THR A 2 -39.26 36.23 -17.39
CA THR A 2 -38.13 35.32 -17.67
C THR A 2 -37.18 35.40 -16.48
N GLY A 3 -37.40 34.53 -15.48
CA GLY A 3 -36.39 34.28 -14.47
C GLY A 3 -35.34 33.30 -15.04
N PRO A 4 -34.08 33.31 -14.56
CA PRO A 4 -33.09 32.33 -14.97
C PRO A 4 -33.55 30.93 -14.57
N PRO A 5 -33.20 29.89 -15.34
CA PRO A 5 -33.56 28.53 -15.03
C PRO A 5 -32.99 28.16 -13.62
N TYR A 6 -33.86 27.69 -12.75
CA TYR A 6 -33.43 27.18 -11.46
C TYR A 6 -32.77 25.82 -11.67
N SER A 7 -31.50 25.72 -11.35
CA SER A 7 -30.83 24.43 -11.30
C SER A 7 -30.84 23.89 -9.87
N PHE A 8 -31.32 22.66 -9.69
CA PHE A 8 -31.26 21.94 -8.42
C PHE A 8 -30.15 20.92 -8.50
N LEU A 9 -29.41 20.78 -7.40
CA LEU A 9 -28.40 19.76 -7.22
C LEU A 9 -28.92 18.71 -6.27
N GLU A 10 -29.00 17.47 -6.69
CA GLU A 10 -29.35 16.32 -5.86
C GLU A 10 -28.23 15.28 -5.87
N ILE A 11 -27.99 14.63 -4.72
CA ILE A 11 -27.06 13.51 -4.61
C ILE A 11 -27.87 12.22 -4.68
N LYS A 12 -27.69 11.46 -5.75
CA LYS A 12 -28.35 10.18 -5.95
C LYS A 12 -27.32 9.12 -6.34
N ASN A 13 -27.27 8.00 -5.59
CA ASN A 13 -26.33 6.90 -5.84
C ASN A 13 -24.85 7.35 -5.90
N ASN A 14 -24.44 8.24 -5.00
CA ASN A 14 -23.10 8.85 -4.96
C ASN A 14 -22.71 9.69 -6.19
N ASN A 15 -23.68 10.04 -7.04
CA ASN A 15 -23.48 10.96 -8.15
C ASN A 15 -24.23 12.26 -7.87
N LEU A 16 -23.60 13.37 -8.21
CA LEU A 16 -24.26 14.65 -8.23
C LEU A 16 -25.15 14.71 -9.49
N ILE A 17 -26.41 14.97 -9.33
CA ILE A 17 -27.36 15.13 -10.42
C ILE A 17 -27.77 16.58 -10.45
N GLN A 18 -27.61 17.25 -11.58
CA GLN A 18 -28.14 18.57 -11.84
C GLN A 18 -29.43 18.42 -12.63
N PHE A 19 -30.46 19.09 -12.15
CA PHE A 19 -31.71 19.24 -12.87
C PHE A 19 -31.69 20.62 -13.54
N GLU A 20 -31.79 20.63 -14.84
CA GLU A 20 -32.07 21.87 -15.60
C GLU A 20 -33.55 21.88 -15.97
N ASP A 21 -34.22 22.95 -15.56
CA ASP A 21 -35.62 23.14 -15.88
C ASP A 21 -35.71 23.73 -17.30
N ASP A 22 -36.13 22.92 -18.27
CA ASP A 22 -36.44 23.40 -19.59
C ASP A 22 -37.94 23.72 -19.68
N TYR A 23 -38.29 24.92 -19.25
CA TYR A 23 -39.69 25.43 -19.31
C TYR A 23 -40.33 25.37 -20.70
N SER A 24 -39.53 25.25 -21.76
CA SER A 24 -40.06 25.19 -23.12
C SER A 24 -40.65 23.85 -23.49
N LYS A 25 -40.32 22.80 -22.76
CA LYS A 25 -40.70 21.41 -23.03
C LYS A 25 -41.47 20.75 -21.88
N GLY A 26 -41.57 21.38 -20.72
CA GLY A 26 -42.19 20.78 -19.54
C GLY A 26 -41.52 19.50 -19.07
N VAL A 27 -40.24 19.32 -19.34
CA VAL A 27 -39.48 18.08 -19.05
C VAL A 27 -38.25 18.42 -18.23
N TYR A 28 -38.08 17.70 -17.11
CA TYR A 28 -36.84 17.72 -16.34
C TYR A 28 -35.80 16.82 -17.00
N ILE A 29 -34.69 17.41 -17.45
CA ILE A 29 -33.61 16.65 -18.05
C ILE A 29 -32.62 16.27 -16.97
N TYR A 30 -32.46 14.97 -16.75
CA TYR A 30 -31.38 14.44 -15.92
C TYR A 30 -30.04 14.59 -16.67
N LYS A 31 -29.19 15.45 -16.20
CA LYS A 31 -27.81 15.49 -16.64
C LYS A 31 -26.95 14.81 -15.60
N SER A 32 -26.46 13.62 -15.89
CA SER A 32 -25.45 12.97 -15.06
C SER A 32 -24.24 13.90 -15.02
N ILE A 33 -23.91 14.43 -13.85
CA ILE A 33 -22.75 15.29 -13.70
C ILE A 33 -21.56 14.40 -13.43
N THR A 34 -20.48 14.63 -14.17
CA THR A 34 -19.12 14.25 -13.84
C THR A 34 -18.83 14.63 -12.38
N PRO A 35 -18.07 13.83 -11.63
CA PRO A 35 -17.64 14.19 -10.28
C PRO A 35 -17.10 15.61 -10.27
N PHE A 36 -17.45 16.40 -9.27
CA PHE A 36 -17.04 17.81 -9.17
C PHE A 36 -15.51 17.96 -9.21
N LEU A 37 -14.81 17.00 -8.62
CA LEU A 37 -13.35 16.91 -8.63
C LEU A 37 -12.92 15.46 -8.89
N THR A 38 -12.07 15.26 -9.90
CA THR A 38 -11.41 13.95 -10.12
C THR A 38 -9.95 14.07 -9.77
N LEU A 39 -9.50 13.24 -8.85
CA LEU A 39 -8.10 13.07 -8.46
C LEU A 39 -7.47 12.04 -9.40
N GLU A 40 -6.85 12.54 -10.48
CA GLU A 40 -6.17 11.70 -11.47
C GLU A 40 -4.79 11.30 -10.96
N THR A 41 -4.45 10.01 -11.03
CA THR A 41 -3.16 9.52 -10.51
C THR A 41 -1.94 9.99 -11.33
N SER A 42 -2.16 10.51 -12.52
CA SER A 42 -1.13 11.05 -13.44
C SER A 42 -0.88 12.55 -13.31
N LYS A 43 -1.73 13.27 -12.58
CA LYS A 43 -1.65 14.73 -12.40
C LYS A 43 -1.37 15.07 -10.94
N SER A 44 -0.59 16.12 -10.70
CA SER A 44 -0.38 16.61 -9.34
C SER A 44 -1.67 17.15 -8.73
N LEU A 45 -1.79 17.08 -7.41
CA LEU A 45 -2.92 17.68 -6.70
C LEU A 45 -2.96 19.19 -6.93
N SER A 46 -1.81 19.86 -6.95
CA SER A 46 -1.71 21.30 -7.20
C SER A 46 -2.27 21.68 -8.58
N GLU A 47 -1.96 20.91 -9.62
CA GLU A 47 -2.54 21.13 -10.96
C GLU A 47 -4.05 20.88 -10.97
N THR A 48 -4.50 19.86 -10.26
CA THR A 48 -5.92 19.49 -10.19
C THR A 48 -6.77 20.56 -9.50
N VAL A 49 -6.20 21.26 -8.50
CA VAL A 49 -6.93 22.27 -7.70
C VAL A 49 -6.61 23.73 -8.08
N LYS A 50 -5.61 23.97 -8.96
CA LYS A 50 -5.02 25.29 -9.27
C LYS A 50 -6.06 26.38 -9.59
N ASP A 51 -7.05 26.02 -10.42
CA ASP A 51 -8.06 26.98 -10.90
C ASP A 51 -9.38 26.87 -10.09
N LYS A 52 -9.36 26.14 -8.99
CA LYS A 52 -10.53 25.89 -8.17
C LYS A 52 -10.27 26.42 -6.76
N ASP A 53 -11.01 27.42 -6.37
CA ASP A 53 -10.99 27.92 -4.97
C ASP A 53 -11.73 26.93 -4.04
N ILE A 54 -11.13 25.74 -3.87
CA ILE A 54 -11.72 24.61 -3.13
C ILE A 54 -10.95 24.23 -1.86
N THR A 55 -9.75 24.78 -1.65
CA THR A 55 -8.98 24.52 -0.43
C THR A 55 -9.74 24.97 0.80
N GLY A 56 -9.94 24.07 1.75
CA GLY A 56 -10.72 24.36 2.95
C GLY A 56 -12.24 24.36 2.74
N LYS A 57 -12.74 24.15 1.52
CA LYS A 57 -14.19 24.08 1.23
C LYS A 57 -14.67 22.65 1.11
N VAL A 58 -15.92 22.43 1.48
CA VAL A 58 -16.58 21.14 1.26
C VAL A 58 -16.83 20.96 -0.24
N ILE A 59 -16.33 19.87 -0.79
CA ILE A 59 -16.48 19.50 -2.19
C ILE A 59 -17.62 18.49 -2.28
N PRO A 60 -18.66 18.76 -3.08
CA PRO A 60 -19.83 17.91 -3.16
C PRO A 60 -19.52 16.47 -3.55
N SER A 61 -18.61 16.26 -4.50
CA SER A 61 -18.19 14.94 -4.95
C SER A 61 -16.74 14.92 -5.38
N ILE A 62 -15.94 14.01 -4.78
CA ILE A 62 -14.55 13.73 -5.18
C ILE A 62 -14.46 12.30 -5.67
N LYS A 63 -13.92 12.10 -6.87
CA LYS A 63 -13.59 10.78 -7.40
C LYS A 63 -12.08 10.58 -7.41
N ILE A 64 -11.61 9.37 -7.11
CA ILE A 64 -10.21 8.97 -7.28
C ILE A 64 -10.12 8.04 -8.48
N ASP A 65 -9.28 8.39 -9.45
CA ASP A 65 -9.03 7.55 -10.64
C ASP A 65 -7.99 6.48 -10.33
N ARG A 66 -8.40 5.51 -9.51
CA ARG A 66 -7.57 4.38 -9.10
C ARG A 66 -8.40 3.13 -8.84
N SER A 67 -7.81 1.96 -9.09
CA SER A 67 -8.43 0.67 -8.77
C SER A 67 -7.46 -0.17 -7.93
N PHE A 68 -8.01 -1.13 -7.18
CA PHE A 68 -7.27 -2.10 -6.39
C PHE A 68 -7.85 -3.49 -6.63
N VAL A 69 -6.99 -4.47 -6.83
CA VAL A 69 -7.37 -5.86 -7.05
C VAL A 69 -7.26 -6.63 -5.74
N ALA A 70 -8.23 -7.48 -5.45
CA ALA A 70 -8.24 -8.34 -4.26
C ALA A 70 -7.43 -9.64 -4.51
N ASP A 71 -6.16 -9.49 -4.84
CA ASP A 71 -5.20 -10.58 -5.09
C ASP A 71 -4.51 -11.08 -3.80
N GLY A 72 -4.92 -10.57 -2.63
CA GLY A 72 -4.30 -10.81 -1.34
C GLY A 72 -3.08 -9.93 -1.07
N GLY A 73 -2.73 -9.04 -2.00
CA GLY A 73 -1.61 -8.12 -1.89
C GLY A 73 -1.92 -6.85 -1.13
N TRP A 74 -0.84 -6.17 -0.71
CA TRP A 74 -0.88 -4.86 -0.10
C TRP A 74 -0.53 -3.78 -1.12
N TYR A 75 -1.19 -2.65 -0.99
CA TYR A 75 -0.95 -1.44 -1.78
C TYR A 75 -0.68 -0.27 -0.85
N THR A 76 -0.12 0.81 -1.38
CA THR A 76 0.02 2.07 -0.64
C THR A 76 -1.05 3.06 -1.05
N ILE A 77 -1.52 3.90 -0.11
CA ILE A 77 -2.48 4.97 -0.36
C ILE A 77 -2.15 6.20 0.48
N CYS A 78 -2.32 7.39 -0.10
CA CYS A 78 -2.21 8.66 0.60
C CYS A 78 -3.22 9.63 -0.02
N LEU A 79 -4.18 10.10 0.77
CA LEU A 79 -5.26 10.96 0.28
C LEU A 79 -5.19 12.36 0.88
N PRO A 80 -5.62 13.40 0.14
CA PRO A 80 -5.61 14.78 0.62
C PRO A 80 -6.79 15.09 1.59
N PHE A 81 -7.59 14.10 1.92
CA PHE A 81 -8.72 14.17 2.86
C PHE A 81 -8.77 12.94 3.75
N SER A 82 -9.38 13.09 4.91
CA SER A 82 -9.53 12.03 5.89
C SER A 82 -10.66 11.06 5.50
N LEU A 83 -10.48 9.76 5.83
CA LEU A 83 -11.51 8.74 5.67
C LEU A 83 -12.09 8.39 7.04
N THR A 84 -13.40 8.35 7.11
CA THR A 84 -14.15 7.76 8.22
C THR A 84 -14.21 6.24 8.08
N GLU A 85 -14.63 5.56 9.14
CA GLU A 85 -14.88 4.11 9.10
C GLU A 85 -15.95 3.77 8.05
N ASP A 86 -16.96 4.61 7.91
CA ASP A 86 -18.01 4.47 6.90
C ASP A 86 -17.49 4.60 5.47
N ASP A 87 -16.55 5.52 5.22
CA ASP A 87 -15.90 5.64 3.91
C ASP A 87 -15.14 4.36 3.57
N ILE A 88 -14.39 3.83 4.53
CA ILE A 88 -13.64 2.58 4.34
C ILE A 88 -14.59 1.41 4.06
N LYS A 89 -15.67 1.30 4.82
CA LYS A 89 -16.67 0.24 4.62
C LYS A 89 -17.38 0.33 3.26
N LYS A 90 -17.73 1.52 2.83
CA LYS A 90 -18.53 1.73 1.60
C LYS A 90 -17.67 1.81 0.35
N GLN A 91 -16.77 2.78 0.26
CA GLN A 91 -15.98 3.06 -0.95
C GLN A 91 -14.83 2.07 -1.13
N PHE A 92 -14.22 1.64 -0.03
CA PHE A 92 -13.15 0.62 -0.07
C PHE A 92 -13.65 -0.80 0.24
N LYS A 93 -14.97 -1.02 0.27
CA LYS A 93 -15.61 -2.34 0.46
C LYS A 93 -15.10 -3.10 1.68
N GLY A 94 -14.73 -2.36 2.74
CA GLY A 94 -14.21 -2.91 3.97
C GLY A 94 -12.75 -3.37 3.90
N ALA A 95 -11.97 -2.87 2.96
CA ALA A 95 -10.53 -3.14 2.86
C ALA A 95 -9.83 -2.87 4.20
N GLU A 96 -8.79 -3.62 4.49
CA GLU A 96 -7.96 -3.39 5.65
C GLU A 96 -7.01 -2.22 5.42
N PHE A 97 -6.92 -1.32 6.39
CA PHE A 97 -5.99 -0.20 6.39
C PHE A 97 -5.02 -0.33 7.55
N GLN A 98 -3.75 -0.01 7.30
CA GLN A 98 -2.71 0.01 8.33
C GLN A 98 -1.87 1.28 8.24
N GLY A 99 -1.61 1.89 9.39
CA GLY A 99 -0.70 3.03 9.54
C GLY A 99 0.69 2.58 9.96
N PHE A 100 1.72 3.30 9.51
CA PHE A 100 3.09 3.08 9.95
C PHE A 100 3.19 3.44 11.43
N ASP A 101 3.66 2.52 12.28
CA ASP A 101 3.60 2.57 13.74
C ASP A 101 4.97 2.43 14.42
N GLY A 102 6.03 2.18 13.67
CA GLY A 102 7.37 2.09 14.25
C GLY A 102 8.36 1.29 13.43
N VAL A 103 9.59 1.26 13.92
CA VAL A 103 10.70 0.52 13.34
C VAL A 103 11.44 -0.24 14.44
N GLU A 104 11.76 -1.48 14.17
CA GLU A 104 12.53 -2.34 15.08
C GLU A 104 13.60 -3.10 14.31
N GLN A 105 14.77 -3.26 14.92
CA GLN A 105 15.81 -4.10 14.37
C GLN A 105 15.84 -5.42 15.14
N GLN A 106 15.71 -6.51 14.42
CA GLN A 106 15.90 -7.85 14.94
C GLN A 106 17.04 -8.52 14.17
N ASP A 107 18.14 -8.76 14.84
CA ASP A 107 19.39 -9.25 14.23
C ASP A 107 19.85 -8.31 13.09
N LYS A 108 19.85 -8.82 11.85
CA LYS A 108 20.21 -8.06 10.65
C LYS A 108 18.99 -7.57 9.85
N THR A 109 17.78 -7.74 10.38
CA THR A 109 16.54 -7.39 9.69
C THR A 109 15.91 -6.16 10.32
N ILE A 110 15.51 -5.21 9.51
CA ILE A 110 14.67 -4.07 9.91
C ILE A 110 13.21 -4.42 9.71
N ASN A 111 12.44 -4.39 10.78
CA ASN A 111 11.01 -4.60 10.76
C ASN A 111 10.30 -3.24 10.76
N LEU A 112 9.62 -2.91 9.67
CA LEU A 112 8.71 -1.76 9.60
C LEU A 112 7.36 -2.20 10.15
N LYS A 113 7.00 -1.67 11.32
CA LYS A 113 5.78 -2.06 12.05
C LYS A 113 4.59 -1.26 11.55
N PHE A 114 3.50 -1.95 11.26
CA PHE A 114 2.25 -1.36 10.84
C PHE A 114 1.12 -1.81 11.76
N LYS A 115 0.19 -0.90 12.03
CA LYS A 115 -0.95 -1.14 12.91
C LYS A 115 -2.25 -0.88 12.18
N LYS A 116 -3.22 -1.76 12.35
CA LYS A 116 -4.56 -1.62 11.80
C LYS A 116 -5.24 -0.34 12.29
N VAL A 117 -5.89 0.34 11.36
CA VAL A 117 -6.65 1.56 11.63
C VAL A 117 -8.03 1.46 10.98
N THR A 118 -9.03 2.08 11.60
CA THR A 118 -10.41 2.15 11.11
C THR A 118 -10.74 3.49 10.46
N THR A 119 -9.83 4.47 10.57
CA THR A 119 -9.95 5.80 9.97
C THR A 119 -8.58 6.23 9.45
N THR A 120 -8.55 7.17 8.51
CA THR A 120 -7.29 7.76 8.06
C THR A 120 -7.28 9.27 8.28
N LYS A 121 -6.09 9.85 8.30
CA LYS A 121 -5.89 11.31 8.34
C LYS A 121 -5.37 11.80 7.00
N ALA A 122 -5.87 12.94 6.57
CA ALA A 122 -5.44 13.60 5.35
C ALA A 122 -3.91 13.76 5.29
N GLY A 123 -3.34 13.54 4.12
CA GLY A 123 -1.91 13.67 3.86
C GLY A 123 -1.04 12.53 4.39
N LYS A 124 -1.51 11.73 5.33
CA LYS A 124 -0.73 10.60 5.85
C LYS A 124 -0.81 9.39 4.94
N PRO A 125 0.31 8.69 4.72
CA PRO A 125 0.33 7.45 3.95
C PRO A 125 -0.11 6.25 4.80
N TYR A 126 -0.76 5.29 4.14
CA TYR A 126 -1.24 4.03 4.71
C TYR A 126 -0.96 2.86 3.77
N LEU A 127 -0.93 1.66 4.33
CA LEU A 127 -1.10 0.42 3.58
C LEU A 127 -2.59 0.10 3.47
N ILE A 128 -2.99 -0.47 2.34
CA ILE A 128 -4.34 -0.97 2.09
C ILE A 128 -4.28 -2.38 1.53
N LYS A 129 -5.08 -3.29 2.09
CA LYS A 129 -5.29 -4.64 1.58
C LYS A 129 -6.76 -4.80 1.17
N PRO A 130 -7.05 -4.84 -0.12
CA PRO A 130 -8.42 -5.06 -0.60
C PRO A 130 -8.88 -6.48 -0.27
N ILE A 131 -10.14 -6.62 0.18
CA ILE A 131 -10.81 -7.92 0.36
C ILE A 131 -11.78 -8.25 -0.78
N LYS A 132 -12.07 -7.24 -1.60
CA LYS A 132 -12.85 -7.30 -2.85
C LYS A 132 -12.24 -6.30 -3.83
N ASP A 133 -12.39 -6.56 -5.12
CA ASP A 133 -11.96 -5.62 -6.15
C ASP A 133 -12.65 -4.26 -5.97
N ILE A 134 -11.83 -3.22 -5.99
CA ILE A 134 -12.27 -1.82 -5.84
C ILE A 134 -11.95 -1.13 -7.16
N THR A 135 -12.98 -0.64 -7.83
CA THR A 135 -12.83 0.09 -9.10
C THR A 135 -12.81 1.59 -8.85
N ALA A 136 -12.36 2.37 -9.84
CA ALA A 136 -12.42 3.82 -9.77
C ALA A 136 -13.87 4.35 -9.63
N ALA A 137 -14.88 3.59 -10.03
CA ALA A 137 -16.29 3.93 -9.84
C ALA A 137 -16.72 3.85 -8.37
N ASP A 138 -16.15 2.93 -7.61
CA ASP A 138 -16.42 2.76 -6.18
C ASP A 138 -15.83 3.93 -5.36
N LEU A 139 -14.74 4.54 -5.82
CA LEU A 139 -13.99 5.56 -5.10
C LEU A 139 -14.53 6.98 -5.34
N THR A 140 -15.82 7.14 -5.10
CA THR A 140 -16.51 8.45 -5.14
C THR A 140 -16.97 8.83 -3.74
N PHE A 141 -16.47 9.95 -3.25
CA PHE A 141 -16.69 10.46 -1.90
C PHE A 141 -17.54 11.73 -1.96
N ILE A 142 -18.49 11.82 -1.06
CA ILE A 142 -19.44 12.93 -0.98
C ILE A 142 -19.10 13.84 0.20
N ASN A 143 -19.22 15.16 -0.02
CA ASN A 143 -19.01 16.17 1.01
C ASN A 143 -17.66 16.06 1.73
N LYS A 144 -16.58 15.89 0.95
CA LYS A 144 -15.20 15.90 1.46
C LYS A 144 -14.55 17.26 1.29
N GLN A 145 -13.59 17.53 2.13
CA GLN A 145 -12.75 18.72 2.08
C GLN A 145 -11.31 18.30 1.76
N ILE A 146 -10.63 19.04 0.90
CA ILE A 146 -9.17 18.91 0.76
C ILE A 146 -8.54 19.55 2.00
N GLU A 147 -8.10 18.73 2.93
CA GLU A 147 -7.53 19.13 4.21
C GLU A 147 -6.02 19.37 4.12
N GLN A 148 -5.35 18.64 3.22
CA GLN A 148 -3.92 18.71 2.99
C GLN A 148 -3.61 18.86 1.50
N THR A 149 -2.80 19.83 1.14
CA THR A 149 -2.31 20.03 -0.24
C THR A 149 -0.93 19.44 -0.48
N THR A 150 -0.23 19.09 0.60
CA THR A 150 1.05 18.38 0.58
C THR A 150 0.98 17.13 1.48
N PRO A 151 1.69 16.06 1.13
CA PRO A 151 1.76 14.88 2.00
C PRO A 151 2.42 15.19 3.35
N VAL A 152 2.00 14.46 4.37
CA VAL A 152 2.56 14.52 5.72
C VAL A 152 3.44 13.29 5.92
N ASP A 153 4.73 13.50 6.10
CA ASP A 153 5.69 12.44 6.34
C ASP A 153 5.41 11.74 7.68
N VAL A 154 5.48 10.42 7.71
CA VAL A 154 5.43 9.63 8.95
C VAL A 154 6.78 8.98 9.15
N SER A 155 7.51 9.40 10.19
CA SER A 155 8.90 8.99 10.41
C SER A 155 9.07 8.35 11.78
N TYR A 156 9.88 7.31 11.83
CA TYR A 156 10.35 6.68 13.08
C TYR A 156 11.85 6.50 13.05
N MET A 157 12.48 6.77 14.19
CA MET A 157 13.89 6.49 14.42
C MET A 157 14.03 5.06 14.93
N LEU A 158 15.13 4.41 14.57
CA LEU A 158 15.47 3.13 15.15
C LEU A 158 15.88 3.33 16.62
N GLU A 159 15.29 2.58 17.54
CA GLU A 159 15.60 2.71 18.98
C GLU A 159 17.08 2.48 19.29
N SER A 160 17.74 1.56 18.57
CA SER A 160 19.17 1.25 18.74
C SER A 160 20.11 2.27 18.11
N ASP A 161 19.61 3.14 17.19
CA ASP A 161 20.42 4.15 16.49
C ASP A 161 19.55 5.32 16.03
N ALA A 162 19.53 6.39 16.80
CA ALA A 162 18.72 7.58 16.52
C ALA A 162 19.10 8.31 15.21
N ASN A 163 20.26 8.01 14.62
CA ASN A 163 20.65 8.55 13.31
C ASN A 163 19.96 7.80 12.14
N LYS A 164 19.33 6.66 12.41
CA LYS A 164 18.63 5.87 11.41
C LYS A 164 17.13 6.17 11.46
N THR A 165 16.71 7.10 10.63
CA THR A 165 15.29 7.47 10.47
C THR A 165 14.72 6.81 9.22
N PHE A 166 13.56 6.18 9.38
CA PHE A 166 12.77 5.57 8.31
C PHE A 166 11.50 6.39 8.12
N THR A 167 11.26 6.81 6.90
CA THR A 167 10.13 7.70 6.60
C THR A 167 9.20 7.04 5.59
N PHE A 168 7.92 7.01 5.88
CA PHE A 168 6.86 6.64 4.95
C PHE A 168 6.26 7.92 4.38
N LYS A 169 6.40 8.13 3.06
CA LYS A 169 6.05 9.38 2.36
C LYS A 169 4.90 9.19 1.40
N GLY A 170 3.91 10.06 1.46
CA GLY A 170 2.85 10.15 0.47
C GLY A 170 3.28 10.85 -0.81
N VAL A 171 2.47 10.72 -1.87
CA VAL A 171 2.72 11.32 -3.19
C VAL A 171 1.49 12.07 -3.65
N PHE A 172 1.61 13.40 -3.81
CA PHE A 172 0.60 14.28 -4.41
C PHE A 172 1.07 14.94 -5.71
N SER A 173 2.32 14.70 -6.10
CA SER A 173 2.88 15.07 -7.40
C SER A 173 3.62 13.86 -7.97
N PRO A 174 3.31 13.41 -9.20
CA PRO A 174 3.99 12.26 -9.77
C PRO A 174 5.47 12.59 -10.00
N PHE A 175 6.34 11.59 -9.85
CA PHE A 175 7.76 11.75 -10.07
C PHE A 175 8.36 10.50 -10.73
N THR A 176 9.51 10.64 -11.36
CA THR A 176 10.32 9.52 -11.85
C THR A 176 11.40 9.13 -10.83
N ALA A 177 11.69 7.84 -10.75
CA ALA A 177 12.62 7.30 -9.74
C ALA A 177 14.09 7.75 -9.95
N ASP A 178 14.40 8.25 -11.12
CA ASP A 178 15.68 8.83 -11.52
C ASP A 178 15.75 10.35 -11.42
N SER A 179 14.73 11.00 -10.87
CA SER A 179 14.72 12.45 -10.67
C SER A 179 15.88 12.89 -9.77
N GLU A 180 16.47 14.05 -10.07
CA GLU A 180 17.59 14.63 -9.31
C GLU A 180 17.27 14.74 -7.81
N GLU A 181 16.03 15.07 -7.47
CA GLU A 181 15.57 15.18 -6.08
C GLU A 181 15.72 13.87 -5.28
N LEU A 182 15.67 12.72 -5.97
CA LEU A 182 15.74 11.38 -5.37
C LEU A 182 17.06 10.65 -5.66
N ALA A 183 17.95 11.25 -6.43
CA ALA A 183 19.18 10.60 -6.90
C ALA A 183 20.05 10.05 -5.76
N ASP A 184 20.13 10.78 -4.65
CA ASP A 184 20.94 10.42 -3.48
C ASP A 184 20.15 9.72 -2.38
N LYS A 185 18.81 9.58 -2.52
CA LYS A 185 17.96 9.02 -1.47
C LYS A 185 17.83 7.51 -1.60
N ASN A 186 17.90 6.81 -0.48
CA ASN A 186 17.65 5.37 -0.41
C ASN A 186 16.14 5.12 -0.34
N ILE A 187 15.47 5.20 -1.50
CA ILE A 187 14.02 4.98 -1.59
C ILE A 187 13.69 3.51 -1.83
N LYS A 188 12.56 3.08 -1.28
CA LYS A 188 12.01 1.74 -1.45
C LYS A 188 10.55 1.80 -1.83
N PHE A 189 10.17 1.01 -2.80
CA PHE A 189 8.78 0.83 -3.22
C PHE A 189 8.26 -0.50 -2.72
N LEU A 190 6.97 -0.53 -2.47
CA LEU A 190 6.25 -1.76 -2.17
C LEU A 190 6.04 -2.54 -3.46
N SER A 191 6.43 -3.81 -3.47
CA SER A 191 6.37 -4.71 -4.62
C SER A 191 6.20 -6.17 -4.17
N GLY A 192 6.35 -7.12 -5.10
CA GLY A 192 6.23 -8.56 -4.87
C GLY A 192 4.82 -9.09 -5.03
N GLU A 193 4.67 -10.41 -5.06
CA GLU A 193 3.37 -11.08 -5.29
C GLU A 193 2.30 -10.69 -4.28
N LYS A 194 2.70 -10.39 -3.04
CA LYS A 194 1.78 -9.97 -1.97
C LYS A 194 1.97 -8.50 -1.57
N GLY A 195 2.75 -7.73 -2.36
CA GLY A 195 3.00 -6.32 -2.06
C GLY A 195 3.67 -6.09 -0.70
N LEU A 196 4.51 -7.00 -0.22
CA LEU A 196 5.24 -6.86 1.05
C LEU A 196 6.75 -6.71 0.87
N ASP A 197 7.24 -6.89 -0.35
CA ASP A 197 8.66 -6.72 -0.64
C ASP A 197 9.01 -5.24 -0.81
N LEU A 198 10.15 -4.86 -0.28
CA LEU A 198 10.68 -3.52 -0.38
C LEU A 198 11.79 -3.48 -1.40
N VAL A 199 11.52 -2.94 -2.57
CA VAL A 199 12.45 -2.92 -3.69
C VAL A 199 12.99 -1.52 -3.95
N SER A 200 14.28 -1.42 -4.27
CA SER A 200 14.84 -0.18 -4.81
C SER A 200 14.36 0.02 -6.24
N PRO A 201 13.97 1.24 -6.63
CA PRO A 201 13.64 1.51 -8.01
C PRO A 201 14.86 1.29 -8.90
N ASN A 202 14.65 0.62 -10.01
CA ASN A 202 15.64 0.46 -11.09
C ASN A 202 15.13 1.18 -12.33
N GLY A 203 15.84 2.21 -12.78
CA GLY A 203 15.51 2.93 -14.00
C GLY A 203 14.39 3.98 -13.86
N THR A 204 13.65 4.22 -14.95
CA THR A 204 12.76 5.36 -15.18
C THR A 204 11.31 5.14 -14.72
N GLY A 205 11.08 4.26 -13.75
CA GLY A 205 9.71 4.01 -13.23
C GLY A 205 9.07 5.27 -12.66
N THR A 206 7.81 5.53 -13.03
CA THR A 206 7.04 6.68 -12.53
C THR A 206 6.19 6.29 -11.32
N MET A 207 6.38 7.00 -10.21
CA MET A 207 5.49 6.94 -9.06
C MET A 207 4.30 7.87 -9.32
N LYS A 208 3.11 7.30 -9.39
CA LYS A 208 1.85 8.03 -9.57
C LYS A 208 1.36 8.65 -8.27
N CYS A 209 0.49 9.66 -8.36
CA CYS A 209 -0.14 10.29 -7.20
C CYS A 209 -1.00 9.34 -6.37
N TYR A 210 -1.29 9.77 -5.15
CA TYR A 210 -2.13 9.08 -4.16
C TYR A 210 -1.60 7.69 -3.78
N ARG A 211 -0.27 7.53 -3.89
CA ARG A 211 0.51 6.36 -3.43
C ARG A 211 1.46 6.78 -2.31
N ALA A 212 2.31 5.85 -1.87
CA ALA A 212 3.36 6.16 -0.93
C ALA A 212 4.60 5.27 -1.18
N TYR A 213 5.74 5.71 -0.65
CA TYR A 213 7.02 5.03 -0.72
C TYR A 213 7.80 5.24 0.57
N PHE A 214 8.86 4.48 0.75
CA PHE A 214 9.73 4.62 1.92
C PHE A 214 11.03 5.33 1.56
N VAL A 215 11.52 6.13 2.50
CA VAL A 215 12.88 6.68 2.48
C VAL A 215 13.62 6.05 3.65
N PHE A 216 14.69 5.36 3.36
CA PHE A 216 15.55 4.70 4.33
C PHE A 216 16.76 5.57 4.67
N PRO A 217 17.37 5.40 5.84
CA PRO A 217 18.61 6.07 6.17
C PRO A 217 19.74 5.67 5.20
N GLY A 218 20.75 6.53 5.08
CA GLY A 218 21.90 6.30 4.20
C GLY A 218 21.65 6.70 2.75
N LYS A 219 22.68 6.49 1.91
CA LYS A 219 22.66 6.84 0.49
C LYS A 219 22.11 5.68 -0.37
N LYS A 220 21.68 6.01 -1.58
CA LYS A 220 21.26 5.05 -2.60
C LYS A 220 22.34 3.97 -2.82
N GLY A 221 21.91 2.72 -2.88
CA GLY A 221 22.79 1.57 -3.18
C GLY A 221 23.48 0.93 -1.97
N ILE A 222 23.37 1.50 -0.78
CA ILE A 222 23.85 0.85 0.43
C ILE A 222 22.77 -0.09 0.94
N VAL A 223 22.92 -1.39 0.66
CA VAL A 223 22.07 -2.45 1.22
C VAL A 223 22.73 -2.94 2.50
N GLU A 224 22.58 -2.19 3.58
CA GLU A 224 23.15 -2.63 4.87
C GLU A 224 22.30 -3.68 5.59
N THR A 225 20.98 -3.78 5.26
CA THR A 225 20.08 -4.59 6.07
C THR A 225 18.85 -5.00 5.27
N GLU A 226 18.42 -6.24 5.41
CA GLU A 226 17.14 -6.70 4.90
C GLU A 226 16.01 -5.98 5.66
N ALA A 227 15.01 -5.47 4.94
CA ALA A 227 13.86 -4.81 5.56
C ALA A 227 12.57 -5.54 5.21
N LYS A 228 11.70 -5.71 6.19
CA LYS A 228 10.39 -6.38 6.04
C LYS A 228 9.29 -5.53 6.64
N ILE A 229 8.10 -5.66 6.08
CA ILE A 229 6.88 -5.13 6.68
C ILE A 229 6.32 -6.17 7.63
N THR A 230 6.06 -5.76 8.86
CA THR A 230 5.43 -6.62 9.88
C THR A 230 4.13 -5.98 10.35
N ASN A 231 3.06 -6.77 10.35
CA ASN A 231 1.75 -6.35 10.82
C ASN A 231 1.64 -6.63 12.31
N HIS A 232 1.33 -5.63 13.11
CA HIS A 232 1.27 -5.74 14.57
C HIS A 232 0.19 -6.73 15.04
N ASP A 233 -0.88 -6.90 14.25
CA ASP A 233 -1.99 -7.81 14.59
C ASP A 233 -1.68 -9.29 14.28
N GLU A 234 -0.70 -9.57 13.41
CA GLU A 234 -0.22 -10.94 13.16
C GLU A 234 0.85 -11.37 14.19
N ALA A 235 1.56 -10.42 14.80
CA ALA A 235 2.56 -10.71 15.83
C ALA A 235 1.96 -11.22 17.15
N THR A 236 0.69 -10.98 17.42
CA THR A 236 -0.03 -11.53 18.59
C THR A 236 -0.62 -12.92 18.35
N ALA A 237 -0.70 -13.36 17.10
CA ALA A 237 -1.27 -14.67 16.76
C ALA A 237 -0.21 -15.75 16.48
N VAL A 238 1.05 -15.39 16.35
CA VAL A 238 2.14 -16.34 16.16
C VAL A 238 3.10 -16.20 17.36
N GLN A 239 2.76 -16.85 18.46
CA GLN A 239 3.84 -17.55 19.16
C GLN A 239 4.64 -18.29 18.08
N PRO A 240 6.00 -18.22 18.08
CA PRO A 240 6.74 -19.10 17.22
C PRO A 240 6.27 -20.50 17.62
N VAL A 241 5.36 -21.05 16.86
CA VAL A 241 5.31 -22.47 16.72
C VAL A 241 6.74 -22.75 16.28
N LYS A 242 7.59 -23.20 17.24
CA LYS A 242 8.73 -24.01 16.85
C LYS A 242 8.14 -24.85 15.74
N ARG A 243 8.52 -24.57 14.50
CA ARG A 243 8.36 -25.56 13.46
C ARG A 243 9.00 -26.78 14.10
N GLN A 244 8.18 -27.65 14.61
CA GLN A 244 8.50 -29.05 14.49
C GLN A 244 8.68 -29.13 12.98
N GLU A 245 9.94 -29.10 12.56
CA GLU A 245 10.30 -29.61 11.26
C GLU A 245 9.50 -30.90 11.21
N ALA A 246 8.48 -30.92 10.34
CA ALA A 246 7.81 -32.16 10.04
C ALA A 246 8.98 -33.06 9.67
N GLU A 247 9.24 -34.04 10.56
CA GLU A 247 10.39 -34.92 10.43
C GLU A 247 10.28 -35.62 9.11
N THR A 248 10.73 -34.91 8.05
CA THR A 248 10.71 -35.41 6.68
C THR A 248 11.77 -36.47 6.62
N GLU A 249 11.31 -37.71 6.60
CA GLU A 249 12.20 -38.86 6.38
C GLU A 249 12.94 -38.67 5.05
N HIS A 250 14.22 -38.59 5.10
CA HIS A 250 15.08 -38.46 3.93
C HIS A 250 15.51 -39.81 3.42
N VAL A 251 15.33 -40.04 2.12
CA VAL A 251 15.84 -41.26 1.48
C VAL A 251 17.36 -41.18 1.37
N VAL A 252 18.01 -42.20 1.86
CA VAL A 252 19.48 -42.33 1.90
C VAL A 252 19.93 -43.32 0.84
N PHE A 253 20.97 -42.91 0.10
CA PHE A 253 21.66 -43.77 -0.87
C PHE A 253 23.13 -43.93 -0.46
N SER A 254 23.70 -45.09 -0.76
CA SER A 254 25.16 -45.30 -0.74
C SER A 254 25.83 -44.49 -1.84
N ILE A 255 27.16 -44.36 -1.78
CA ILE A 255 27.95 -43.74 -2.88
C ILE A 255 27.76 -44.49 -4.21
N SER A 256 27.52 -45.79 -4.15
CA SER A 256 27.25 -46.62 -5.35
C SER A 256 25.82 -46.45 -5.90
N GLY A 257 24.97 -45.59 -5.29
CA GLY A 257 23.61 -45.34 -5.72
C GLY A 257 22.56 -46.31 -5.21
N GLN A 258 22.93 -47.28 -4.34
CA GLN A 258 22.00 -48.21 -3.75
C GLN A 258 21.16 -47.52 -2.66
N LYS A 259 19.82 -47.66 -2.69
CA LYS A 259 18.92 -47.15 -1.67
C LYS A 259 19.12 -47.90 -0.37
N MET A 260 19.49 -47.21 0.70
CA MET A 260 19.77 -47.80 2.03
C MET A 260 18.63 -47.67 3.03
N GLY A 261 17.63 -46.87 2.72
CA GLY A 261 16.47 -46.67 3.61
C GLY A 261 16.04 -45.19 3.70
N LYS A 262 15.33 -44.90 4.79
CA LYS A 262 14.92 -43.54 5.15
C LYS A 262 15.39 -43.22 6.55
N VAL A 263 15.91 -42.02 6.78
CA VAL A 263 16.30 -41.53 8.09
C VAL A 263 15.74 -40.13 8.33
N LYS A 264 15.46 -39.82 9.57
CA LYS A 264 15.02 -38.48 9.98
C LYS A 264 16.20 -37.53 10.14
N ASN A 265 17.36 -38.06 10.54
CA ASN A 265 18.59 -37.27 10.71
C ASN A 265 19.80 -38.09 10.29
N ALA A 266 20.81 -37.46 9.67
CA ALA A 266 22.04 -38.11 9.23
C ALA A 266 22.82 -38.75 10.39
N SER A 267 22.67 -38.27 11.62
CA SER A 267 23.30 -38.88 12.82
C SER A 267 22.81 -40.28 13.16
N GLN A 268 21.70 -40.73 12.56
CA GLN A 268 21.18 -42.09 12.74
C GLN A 268 21.88 -43.14 11.86
N LEU A 269 22.77 -42.69 10.95
CA LEU A 269 23.52 -43.54 10.06
C LEU A 269 24.85 -43.94 10.67
N PRO A 270 25.35 -45.15 10.39
CA PRO A 270 26.72 -45.54 10.72
C PRO A 270 27.76 -44.61 10.10
N LYS A 271 28.94 -44.56 10.64
CA LYS A 271 30.06 -43.79 10.05
C LYS A 271 30.24 -44.18 8.58
N GLY A 272 30.27 -43.19 7.73
CA GLY A 272 30.35 -43.46 6.29
C GLY A 272 29.98 -42.26 5.45
N VAL A 273 29.97 -42.43 4.12
CA VAL A 273 29.60 -41.40 3.17
C VAL A 273 28.31 -41.79 2.45
N TYR A 274 27.33 -40.94 2.49
CA TYR A 274 25.97 -41.15 1.96
C TYR A 274 25.53 -40.03 1.04
N ILE A 275 24.52 -40.29 0.23
CA ILE A 275 23.84 -39.30 -0.56
C ILE A 275 22.41 -39.10 -0.01
N ILE A 276 22.13 -37.90 0.52
CA ILE A 276 20.85 -37.51 1.07
C ILE A 276 20.41 -36.24 0.37
N ASN A 277 19.21 -36.19 -0.20
CA ASN A 277 18.69 -35.04 -0.93
C ASN A 277 19.64 -34.55 -2.04
N LYS A 278 20.24 -35.47 -2.79
CA LYS A 278 21.23 -35.18 -3.85
C LYS A 278 22.54 -34.54 -3.36
N LYS A 279 22.76 -34.46 -2.03
CA LYS A 279 24.01 -33.95 -1.43
C LYS A 279 24.80 -35.08 -0.82
N ARG A 280 26.12 -35.03 -0.97
CA ARG A 280 27.05 -35.97 -0.33
C ARG A 280 27.28 -35.54 1.10
N ILE A 281 27.00 -36.43 2.06
CA ILE A 281 27.13 -36.22 3.51
C ILE A 281 28.10 -37.23 4.07
N MET A 282 29.06 -36.79 4.88
CA MET A 282 29.97 -37.65 5.62
C MET A 282 29.53 -37.71 7.08
N VAL A 283 29.21 -38.90 7.56
CA VAL A 283 28.93 -39.18 8.96
C VAL A 283 30.21 -39.66 9.62
N LYS A 284 30.70 -38.89 10.60
CA LYS A 284 31.96 -39.11 11.31
C LYS A 284 31.76 -40.01 12.54
#